data_d3df0b7f68780e63294a2f651a37029e
#
_entry.id   d3df0b7f68780e63294a2f651a37029e
#
_cell.length_a   1.000
_cell.length_b   1.000
_cell.length_c   1.000
_cell.angle_alpha   90.00
_cell.angle_beta   90.00
_cell.angle_gamma   90.00
#
_symmetry.space_group_name_H-M   'P 1'
#
loop_
_entity.id
_entity.type
_entity.pdbx_description
1 polymer ?
#
loop_
_entity_poly.entity_id
_entity_poly.type
_entity_poly.pdbx_seq_one_letter_code
_entity_poly.pdbx_strand_id
1 'polypeptide(L)'
;MKRCYTVAMIVVLALAGAAAARAQDASQADKDRAVQYLESTKKGVLDATQGLSDAQWNFKIAPERWSVAQVMEHLAAAEDMIRSMTQEQVMKSPAVPLRDAEETKKADDGVLAMVPDRSHKAQAPEPLQPTNRFGSPAAAQKHFVESRAITEEYLKNATGLRAHLGDSPMGKLDGYEYVLVIAAHSERHTKQMLEVKADPNFPKN
;
A
#
# COMPACT_ATOMS: atom_id res chain seq x y z
N MET A 1 4.83 -53.96 19.97
CA MET A 1 5.48 -53.28 18.84
C MET A 1 4.53 -52.50 17.93
N LYS A 2 3.24 -52.28 18.24
CA LYS A 2 2.27 -51.57 17.35
C LYS A 2 2.04 -50.08 17.74
N ARG A 3 2.56 -49.60 18.87
CA ARG A 3 2.32 -48.23 19.36
C ARG A 3 3.34 -47.17 18.88
N CYS A 4 4.54 -47.59 18.42
CA CYS A 4 5.58 -46.63 17.93
C CYS A 4 5.32 -46.06 16.53
N TYR A 5 4.63 -46.80 15.64
CA TYR A 5 4.43 -46.34 14.28
C TYR A 5 3.35 -45.25 14.15
N THR A 6 2.36 -45.23 15.05
CA THR A 6 1.24 -44.27 14.99
C THR A 6 1.69 -42.87 15.42
N VAL A 7 2.60 -42.78 16.39
CA VAL A 7 3.14 -41.46 16.86
C VAL A 7 4.07 -40.85 15.82
N ALA A 8 4.91 -41.67 15.17
CA ALA A 8 5.82 -41.17 14.13
C ALA A 8 5.07 -40.63 12.89
N MET A 9 3.95 -41.28 12.51
CA MET A 9 3.14 -40.83 11.36
C MET A 9 2.42 -39.52 11.61
N ILE A 10 1.94 -39.26 12.84
CA ILE A 10 1.26 -38.02 13.21
C ILE A 10 2.24 -36.84 13.23
N VAL A 11 3.47 -37.06 13.72
CA VAL A 11 4.51 -36.02 13.76
C VAL A 11 4.99 -35.65 12.35
N VAL A 12 5.13 -36.62 11.44
CA VAL A 12 5.53 -36.35 10.05
C VAL A 12 4.44 -35.58 9.29
N LEU A 13 3.16 -35.91 9.47
CA LEU A 13 2.06 -35.16 8.86
C LEU A 13 1.95 -33.72 9.37
N ALA A 14 2.17 -33.50 10.67
CA ALA A 14 2.14 -32.14 11.24
C ALA A 14 3.30 -31.28 10.75
N LEU A 15 4.50 -31.86 10.55
CA LEU A 15 5.66 -31.17 10.02
C LEU A 15 5.51 -30.83 8.51
N ALA A 16 4.91 -31.73 7.73
CA ALA A 16 4.64 -31.46 6.32
C ALA A 16 3.60 -30.36 6.11
N GLY A 17 2.55 -30.31 6.97
CA GLY A 17 1.54 -29.24 6.92
C GLY A 17 2.12 -27.87 7.29
N ALA A 18 3.00 -27.80 8.30
CA ALA A 18 3.65 -26.56 8.67
C ALA A 18 4.66 -26.05 7.63
N ALA A 19 5.34 -26.95 6.91
CA ALA A 19 6.25 -26.59 5.83
C ALA A 19 5.49 -26.08 4.58
N ALA A 20 4.35 -26.69 4.24
CA ALA A 20 3.51 -26.22 3.14
C ALA A 20 2.89 -24.83 3.42
N ALA A 21 2.45 -24.58 4.65
CA ALA A 21 1.95 -23.26 5.04
C ALA A 21 3.02 -22.17 4.97
N ARG A 22 4.29 -22.50 5.30
CA ARG A 22 5.42 -21.57 5.19
C ARG A 22 5.80 -21.24 3.74
N ALA A 23 5.62 -22.17 2.81
CA ALA A 23 5.90 -21.92 1.40
C ALA A 23 4.91 -20.97 0.72
N GLN A 24 3.78 -20.70 1.37
CA GLN A 24 2.71 -19.86 0.85
C GLN A 24 2.75 -18.40 1.33
N ASP A 25 3.68 -18.03 2.16
CA ASP A 25 3.75 -16.66 2.69
C ASP A 25 4.77 -15.81 1.94
N ALA A 26 4.60 -14.49 2.01
CA ALA A 26 5.64 -13.56 1.63
C ALA A 26 6.88 -13.80 2.51
N SER A 27 8.04 -13.94 1.89
CA SER A 27 9.29 -14.18 2.62
C SER A 27 9.60 -13.00 3.55
N GLN A 28 10.46 -13.23 4.57
CA GLN A 28 10.91 -12.13 5.41
C GLN A 28 11.61 -11.04 4.57
N ALA A 29 12.38 -11.42 3.56
CA ALA A 29 13.01 -10.47 2.65
C ALA A 29 11.99 -9.65 1.83
N ASP A 30 10.85 -10.23 1.46
CA ASP A 30 9.77 -9.49 0.82
C ASP A 30 9.16 -8.47 1.79
N LYS A 31 8.85 -8.90 3.01
CA LYS A 31 8.30 -8.01 4.04
C LYS A 31 9.25 -6.85 4.37
N ASP A 32 10.53 -7.13 4.55
CA ASP A 32 11.55 -6.11 4.83
C ASP A 32 11.64 -5.09 3.69
N ARG A 33 11.60 -5.55 2.44
CA ARG A 33 11.61 -4.70 1.25
C ARG A 33 10.37 -3.81 1.17
N ALA A 34 9.19 -4.36 1.44
CA ALA A 34 7.96 -3.58 1.45
C ALA A 34 7.92 -2.58 2.61
N VAL A 35 8.43 -2.92 3.81
CA VAL A 35 8.57 -1.97 4.92
C VAL A 35 9.51 -0.82 4.54
N GLN A 36 10.66 -1.10 3.94
CA GLN A 36 11.58 -0.06 3.47
C GLN A 36 10.91 0.85 2.42
N TYR A 37 10.09 0.29 1.53
CA TYR A 37 9.37 1.09 0.53
C TYR A 37 8.27 1.94 1.19
N LEU A 38 7.50 1.39 2.13
CA LEU A 38 6.51 2.13 2.92
C LEU A 38 7.15 3.30 3.66
N GLU A 39 8.29 3.08 4.32
CA GLU A 39 9.04 4.12 5.04
C GLU A 39 9.59 5.19 4.10
N SER A 40 10.18 4.80 2.97
CA SER A 40 10.75 5.75 2.01
C SER A 40 9.67 6.64 1.38
N THR A 41 8.51 6.07 1.05
CA THR A 41 7.40 6.83 0.46
C THR A 41 6.68 7.70 1.50
N LYS A 42 6.58 7.26 2.77
CA LYS A 42 6.15 8.10 3.89
C LYS A 42 7.06 9.33 4.03
N LYS A 43 8.38 9.10 4.03
CA LYS A 43 9.35 10.19 4.08
C LYS A 43 9.18 11.15 2.90
N GLY A 44 8.99 10.64 1.70
CA GLY A 44 8.76 11.46 0.50
C GLY A 44 7.54 12.39 0.65
N VAL A 45 6.41 11.89 1.19
CA VAL A 45 5.22 12.69 1.47
C VAL A 45 5.53 13.78 2.49
N LEU A 46 6.22 13.44 3.59
CA LEU A 46 6.57 14.41 4.64
C LEU A 46 7.51 15.48 4.13
N ASP A 47 8.54 15.13 3.37
CA ASP A 47 9.48 16.08 2.76
C ASP A 47 8.76 17.02 1.77
N ALA A 48 7.83 16.50 0.97
CA ALA A 48 7.06 17.31 0.02
C ALA A 48 6.14 18.33 0.69
N THR A 49 5.73 18.07 1.93
CA THR A 49 4.76 18.88 2.69
C THR A 49 5.36 19.70 3.82
N GLN A 50 6.66 19.53 4.10
CA GLN A 50 7.34 20.20 5.19
C GLN A 50 7.34 21.72 5.03
N GLY A 51 6.91 22.44 6.08
CA GLY A 51 7.01 23.89 6.16
C GLY A 51 6.11 24.68 5.23
N LEU A 52 5.10 24.04 4.61
CA LEU A 52 4.16 24.74 3.73
C LEU A 52 3.26 25.70 4.52
N SER A 53 3.15 26.95 4.02
CA SER A 53 2.16 27.92 4.48
C SER A 53 0.74 27.53 4.04
N ASP A 54 -0.29 28.13 4.64
CA ASP A 54 -1.70 27.88 4.26
C ASP A 54 -1.95 28.19 2.79
N ALA A 55 -1.34 29.27 2.26
CA ALA A 55 -1.43 29.61 0.85
C ALA A 55 -0.84 28.51 -0.04
N GLN A 56 0.30 27.93 0.36
CA GLN A 56 0.97 26.85 -0.37
C GLN A 56 0.18 25.53 -0.29
N TRP A 57 -0.38 25.20 0.87
CA TRP A 57 -1.24 24.02 1.01
C TRP A 57 -2.45 24.06 0.09
N ASN A 58 -3.06 25.24 -0.06
CA ASN A 58 -4.32 25.40 -0.80
C ASN A 58 -4.13 25.84 -2.25
N PHE A 59 -2.90 26.09 -2.70
CA PHE A 59 -2.62 26.49 -4.08
C PHE A 59 -3.05 25.39 -5.07
N LYS A 60 -3.71 25.82 -6.14
CA LYS A 60 -4.11 24.98 -7.26
C LYS A 60 -3.52 25.50 -8.56
N ILE A 61 -2.92 24.63 -9.34
CA ILE A 61 -2.43 24.96 -10.70
C ILE A 61 -3.61 25.38 -11.61
N ALA A 62 -4.76 24.74 -11.45
CA ALA A 62 -6.00 25.04 -12.15
C ALA A 62 -7.22 24.65 -11.27
N PRO A 63 -8.41 25.21 -11.48
CA PRO A 63 -9.61 24.96 -10.64
C PRO A 63 -9.94 23.47 -10.46
N GLU A 64 -9.77 22.65 -11.50
CA GLU A 64 -10.05 21.22 -11.53
C GLU A 64 -8.90 20.35 -11.00
N ARG A 65 -7.76 20.97 -10.70
CA ARG A 65 -6.59 20.25 -10.18
C ARG A 65 -6.59 20.30 -8.65
N TRP A 66 -6.15 19.22 -8.05
CA TRP A 66 -6.02 19.16 -6.58
C TRP A 66 -4.85 19.99 -6.09
N SER A 67 -5.07 20.67 -4.97
CA SER A 67 -4.01 21.29 -4.17
C SER A 67 -3.22 20.23 -3.40
N VAL A 68 -2.08 20.64 -2.81
CA VAL A 68 -1.30 19.76 -1.91
C VAL A 68 -2.15 19.26 -0.74
N ALA A 69 -3.01 20.12 -0.16
CA ALA A 69 -3.92 19.75 0.91
C ALA A 69 -4.91 18.65 0.48
N GLN A 70 -5.48 18.77 -0.70
CA GLN A 70 -6.43 17.79 -1.26
C GLN A 70 -5.74 16.46 -1.59
N VAL A 71 -4.50 16.50 -2.08
CA VAL A 71 -3.69 15.28 -2.28
C VAL A 71 -3.37 14.60 -0.96
N MET A 72 -3.04 15.37 0.09
CA MET A 72 -2.76 14.83 1.43
C MET A 72 -3.99 14.14 2.04
N GLU A 73 -5.16 14.77 1.92
CA GLU A 73 -6.42 14.17 2.37
C GLU A 73 -6.72 12.86 1.65
N HIS A 74 -6.54 12.85 0.32
CA HIS A 74 -6.71 11.66 -0.50
C HIS A 74 -5.78 10.53 -0.08
N LEU A 75 -4.50 10.81 0.16
CA LEU A 75 -3.52 9.83 0.62
C LEU A 75 -3.91 9.21 1.96
N ALA A 76 -4.31 10.05 2.93
CA ALA A 76 -4.73 9.58 4.24
C ALA A 76 -5.94 8.64 4.16
N ALA A 77 -6.94 8.99 3.34
CA ALA A 77 -8.12 8.16 3.14
C ALA A 77 -7.82 6.87 2.34
N ALA A 78 -6.94 6.95 1.33
CA ALA A 78 -6.57 5.81 0.50
C ALA A 78 -5.76 4.77 1.28
N GLU A 79 -4.87 5.19 2.18
CA GLU A 79 -4.12 4.30 3.07
C GLU A 79 -5.08 3.38 3.84
N ASP A 80 -6.09 3.96 4.49
CA ASP A 80 -7.08 3.20 5.26
C ASP A 80 -7.93 2.30 4.37
N MET A 81 -8.40 2.82 3.24
CA MET A 81 -9.28 2.07 2.35
C MET A 81 -8.59 0.86 1.75
N ILE A 82 -7.35 1.03 1.22
CA ILE A 82 -6.64 -0.07 0.59
C ILE A 82 -6.25 -1.12 1.64
N ARG A 83 -5.79 -0.70 2.82
CA ARG A 83 -5.50 -1.62 3.94
C ARG A 83 -6.74 -2.38 4.38
N SER A 84 -7.87 -1.70 4.59
CA SER A 84 -9.14 -2.34 4.96
C SER A 84 -9.61 -3.33 3.88
N MET A 85 -9.55 -2.95 2.60
CA MET A 85 -9.88 -3.84 1.49
C MET A 85 -8.97 -5.08 1.47
N THR A 86 -7.67 -4.89 1.71
CA THR A 86 -6.73 -6.01 1.82
C THR A 86 -7.15 -6.97 2.93
N GLN A 87 -7.40 -6.47 4.14
CA GLN A 87 -7.72 -7.26 5.32
C GLN A 87 -9.10 -7.93 5.24
N GLU A 88 -10.11 -7.19 4.77
CA GLU A 88 -11.50 -7.60 4.88
C GLU A 88 -12.03 -8.31 3.62
N GLN A 89 -11.39 -8.15 2.49
CA GLN A 89 -11.81 -8.74 1.22
C GLN A 89 -10.76 -9.69 0.67
N VAL A 90 -9.53 -9.19 0.41
CA VAL A 90 -8.48 -9.99 -0.23
C VAL A 90 -8.09 -11.17 0.64
N MET A 91 -7.71 -10.92 1.90
CA MET A 91 -7.25 -11.97 2.81
C MET A 91 -8.36 -12.93 3.29
N LYS A 92 -9.63 -12.60 3.02
CA LYS A 92 -10.78 -13.49 3.27
C LYS A 92 -11.25 -14.22 2.01
N SER A 93 -10.64 -13.96 0.84
CA SER A 93 -10.93 -14.72 -0.37
C SER A 93 -10.43 -16.16 -0.25
N PRO A 94 -10.98 -17.11 -1.02
CA PRO A 94 -10.45 -18.47 -1.05
C PRO A 94 -8.96 -18.47 -1.41
N ALA A 95 -8.16 -19.28 -0.71
CA ALA A 95 -6.77 -19.47 -1.04
C ALA A 95 -6.62 -20.12 -2.42
N VAL A 96 -5.64 -19.66 -3.19
CA VAL A 96 -5.33 -20.16 -4.52
C VAL A 96 -3.92 -20.77 -4.55
N PRO A 97 -3.61 -21.64 -5.55
CA PRO A 97 -2.24 -22.06 -5.80
C PRO A 97 -1.31 -20.85 -5.97
N LEU A 98 -0.12 -20.95 -5.44
CA LEU A 98 0.87 -19.89 -5.55
C LEU A 98 1.31 -19.72 -7.00
N ARG A 99 1.59 -18.48 -7.37
CA ARG A 99 2.37 -18.17 -8.55
C ARG A 99 3.80 -18.70 -8.38
N ASP A 100 4.46 -19.06 -9.47
CA ASP A 100 5.88 -19.32 -9.42
C ASP A 100 6.70 -18.03 -9.14
N ALA A 101 8.01 -18.19 -8.97
CA ALA A 101 8.87 -17.06 -8.60
C ALA A 101 8.97 -16.00 -9.71
N GLU A 102 8.89 -16.39 -10.98
CA GLU A 102 8.95 -15.48 -12.12
C GLU A 102 7.64 -14.69 -12.25
N GLU A 103 6.52 -15.37 -12.16
CA GLU A 103 5.19 -14.75 -12.17
C GLU A 103 5.00 -13.79 -11.01
N THR A 104 5.42 -14.19 -9.79
CA THR A 104 5.39 -13.35 -8.59
C THR A 104 6.23 -12.09 -8.77
N LYS A 105 7.49 -12.25 -9.22
CA LYS A 105 8.37 -11.10 -9.49
C LYS A 105 7.79 -10.17 -10.54
N LYS A 106 7.23 -10.71 -11.62
CA LYS A 106 6.62 -9.91 -12.68
C LYS A 106 5.42 -9.11 -12.18
N ALA A 107 4.60 -9.69 -11.30
CA ALA A 107 3.45 -9.01 -10.71
C ALA A 107 3.90 -7.90 -9.75
N ASP A 108 4.86 -8.17 -8.86
CA ASP A 108 5.46 -7.16 -7.97
C ASP A 108 6.06 -5.99 -8.77
N ASP A 109 6.90 -6.29 -9.76
CA ASP A 109 7.53 -5.28 -10.63
C ASP A 109 6.47 -4.49 -11.40
N GLY A 110 5.38 -5.11 -11.82
CA GLY A 110 4.24 -4.46 -12.46
C GLY A 110 3.60 -3.40 -11.56
N VAL A 111 3.35 -3.71 -10.29
CA VAL A 111 2.83 -2.74 -9.31
C VAL A 111 3.80 -1.58 -9.14
N LEU A 112 5.09 -1.88 -8.93
CA LEU A 112 6.12 -0.87 -8.69
C LEU A 112 6.36 0.05 -9.89
N ALA A 113 6.12 -0.43 -11.10
CA ALA A 113 6.24 0.37 -12.33
C ALA A 113 4.98 1.17 -12.64
N MET A 114 3.80 0.52 -12.57
CA MET A 114 2.54 1.11 -13.08
C MET A 114 1.91 2.10 -12.11
N VAL A 115 1.90 1.81 -10.81
CA VAL A 115 1.21 2.65 -9.83
C VAL A 115 1.85 4.04 -9.71
N PRO A 116 3.20 4.19 -9.61
CA PRO A 116 3.83 5.51 -9.51
C PRO A 116 3.87 6.28 -10.85
N ASP A 117 3.53 5.64 -11.97
CA ASP A 117 3.52 6.27 -13.28
C ASP A 117 2.38 7.28 -13.39
N ARG A 118 2.72 8.55 -13.67
CA ARG A 118 1.78 9.65 -13.82
C ARG A 118 1.47 10.03 -15.27
N SER A 119 1.99 9.28 -16.23
CA SER A 119 1.69 9.50 -17.66
C SER A 119 0.20 9.31 -17.97
N HIS A 120 -0.48 8.44 -17.21
CA HIS A 120 -1.91 8.20 -17.31
C HIS A 120 -2.64 8.85 -16.13
N LYS A 121 -3.65 9.69 -16.42
CA LYS A 121 -4.53 10.26 -15.42
C LYS A 121 -5.54 9.19 -14.97
N ALA A 122 -5.63 9.00 -13.65
CA ALA A 122 -6.68 8.21 -13.03
C ALA A 122 -7.62 9.14 -12.26
N GLN A 123 -8.91 8.89 -12.34
CA GLN A 123 -9.89 9.57 -11.50
C GLN A 123 -10.06 8.79 -10.20
N ALA A 124 -9.94 9.48 -9.06
CA ALA A 124 -10.20 8.86 -7.77
C ALA A 124 -11.67 8.51 -7.64
N PRO A 125 -12.01 7.32 -7.10
CA PRO A 125 -13.40 6.97 -6.80
C PRO A 125 -13.99 7.92 -5.76
N GLU A 126 -15.33 8.05 -5.77
CA GLU A 126 -16.05 8.98 -4.91
C GLU A 126 -15.63 8.95 -3.43
N PRO A 127 -15.46 7.78 -2.78
CA PRO A 127 -15.04 7.73 -1.37
C PRO A 127 -13.66 8.31 -1.09
N LEU A 128 -12.83 8.48 -2.12
CA LEU A 128 -11.48 9.05 -2.02
C LEU A 128 -11.38 10.49 -2.57
N GLN A 129 -12.49 11.07 -3.01
CA GLN A 129 -12.51 12.48 -3.39
C GLN A 129 -12.28 13.37 -2.15
N PRO A 130 -11.50 14.45 -2.25
CA PRO A 130 -11.27 15.38 -1.14
C PRO A 130 -12.55 16.11 -0.76
N THR A 131 -12.92 16.03 0.50
CA THR A 131 -14.13 16.66 1.09
C THR A 131 -13.84 17.49 2.34
N ASN A 132 -12.54 17.66 2.67
CA ASN A 132 -12.06 18.23 3.93
C ASN A 132 -12.41 17.38 5.17
N ARG A 133 -12.46 16.04 5.00
CA ARG A 133 -12.89 15.08 6.05
C ARG A 133 -12.04 15.09 7.31
N PHE A 134 -10.79 15.51 7.23
CA PHE A 134 -9.88 15.62 8.38
C PHE A 134 -9.85 17.03 8.98
N GLY A 135 -10.56 18.00 8.39
CA GLY A 135 -10.67 19.37 8.88
C GLY A 135 -9.45 20.25 8.62
N SER A 136 -8.25 19.69 8.46
CA SER A 136 -7.05 20.44 8.10
C SER A 136 -5.99 19.57 7.44
N PRO A 137 -5.06 20.16 6.64
CA PRO A 137 -3.94 19.41 6.06
C PRO A 137 -3.03 18.77 7.12
N ALA A 138 -2.80 19.44 8.25
CA ALA A 138 -2.00 18.90 9.34
C ALA A 138 -2.67 17.69 10.00
N ALA A 139 -4.00 17.70 10.17
CA ALA A 139 -4.74 16.56 10.68
C ALA A 139 -4.74 15.37 9.68
N ALA A 140 -4.88 15.65 8.39
CA ALA A 140 -4.75 14.63 7.35
C ALA A 140 -3.34 13.99 7.33
N GLN A 141 -2.28 14.82 7.44
CA GLN A 141 -0.90 14.35 7.51
C GLN A 141 -0.65 13.48 8.75
N LYS A 142 -1.14 13.92 9.92
CA LYS A 142 -1.05 13.14 11.16
C LYS A 142 -1.74 11.78 11.00
N HIS A 143 -2.96 11.77 10.48
CA HIS A 143 -3.71 10.55 10.23
C HIS A 143 -2.97 9.60 9.27
N PHE A 144 -2.41 10.13 8.18
CA PHE A 144 -1.60 9.35 7.24
C PHE A 144 -0.41 8.66 7.92
N VAL A 145 0.31 9.37 8.79
CA VAL A 145 1.46 8.81 9.53
C VAL A 145 1.02 7.71 10.48
N GLU A 146 -0.08 7.92 11.21
CA GLU A 146 -0.64 6.94 12.13
C GLU A 146 -1.16 5.70 11.38
N SER A 147 -1.88 5.88 10.28
CA SER A 147 -2.37 4.80 9.44
C SER A 147 -1.24 4.01 8.78
N ARG A 148 -0.17 4.67 8.35
CA ARG A 148 1.03 4.03 7.81
C ARG A 148 1.70 3.11 8.84
N ALA A 149 1.79 3.52 10.11
CA ALA A 149 2.32 2.68 11.17
C ALA A 149 1.47 1.40 11.37
N ILE A 150 0.16 1.52 11.24
CA ILE A 150 -0.76 0.36 11.28
C ILE A 150 -0.53 -0.57 10.07
N THR A 151 -0.32 -0.01 8.88
CA THR A 151 -0.03 -0.79 7.67
C THR A 151 1.29 -1.57 7.81
N GLU A 152 2.33 -0.93 8.34
CA GLU A 152 3.64 -1.54 8.59
C GLU A 152 3.54 -2.68 9.63
N GLU A 153 2.79 -2.45 10.71
CA GLU A 153 2.55 -3.47 11.74
C GLU A 153 1.72 -4.65 11.21
N TYR A 154 0.69 -4.36 10.40
CA TYR A 154 -0.07 -5.40 9.71
C TYR A 154 0.83 -6.27 8.84
N LEU A 155 1.68 -5.67 7.98
CA LEU A 155 2.58 -6.39 7.10
C LEU A 155 3.54 -7.32 7.86
N LYS A 156 4.10 -6.86 8.99
CA LYS A 156 5.00 -7.65 9.82
C LYS A 156 4.35 -8.93 10.34
N ASN A 157 3.08 -8.82 10.75
CA ASN A 157 2.35 -9.90 11.42
C ASN A 157 1.46 -10.74 10.48
N ALA A 158 1.12 -10.23 9.28
CA ALA A 158 0.26 -10.94 8.35
C ALA A 158 0.91 -12.22 7.83
N THR A 159 0.07 -13.24 7.63
CA THR A 159 0.44 -14.54 7.04
C THR A 159 -0.47 -14.86 5.86
N GLY A 160 0.02 -15.68 4.92
CA GLY A 160 -0.76 -16.08 3.75
C GLY A 160 -0.93 -14.98 2.69
N LEU A 161 -0.14 -13.91 2.75
CA LEU A 161 -0.28 -12.75 1.86
C LEU A 161 -0.26 -13.11 0.37
N ARG A 162 0.51 -14.14 -0.01
CA ARG A 162 0.63 -14.58 -1.41
C ARG A 162 -0.47 -15.54 -1.85
N ALA A 163 -1.24 -16.10 -0.91
CA ALA A 163 -2.24 -17.13 -1.20
C ALA A 163 -3.64 -16.59 -1.51
N HIS A 164 -3.87 -15.31 -1.33
CA HIS A 164 -5.19 -14.68 -1.47
C HIS A 164 -5.15 -13.59 -2.52
N LEU A 165 -6.07 -13.64 -3.50
CA LEU A 165 -6.12 -12.68 -4.60
C LEU A 165 -7.37 -11.80 -4.53
N GLY A 166 -7.19 -10.53 -4.82
CA GLY A 166 -8.26 -9.55 -5.02
C GLY A 166 -8.25 -8.96 -6.43
N ASP A 167 -9.39 -8.42 -6.87
CA ASP A 167 -9.51 -7.71 -8.13
C ASP A 167 -8.97 -6.29 -8.02
N SER A 168 -8.21 -5.87 -9.03
CA SER A 168 -7.71 -4.51 -9.16
C SER A 168 -7.80 -4.02 -10.60
N PRO A 169 -7.68 -2.73 -10.87
CA PRO A 169 -7.56 -2.21 -12.24
C PRO A 169 -6.36 -2.78 -13.03
N MET A 170 -5.39 -3.36 -12.35
CA MET A 170 -4.20 -3.99 -12.94
C MET A 170 -4.35 -5.51 -13.10
N GLY A 171 -5.53 -6.07 -12.80
CA GLY A 171 -5.79 -7.50 -12.75
C GLY A 171 -5.83 -8.05 -11.31
N LYS A 172 -5.57 -9.34 -11.15
CA LYS A 172 -5.55 -9.99 -9.84
C LYS A 172 -4.24 -9.69 -9.11
N LEU A 173 -4.35 -9.08 -7.92
CA LEU A 173 -3.23 -8.83 -7.01
C LEU A 173 -3.36 -9.66 -5.75
N ASP A 174 -2.24 -10.12 -5.21
CA ASP A 174 -2.20 -10.77 -3.90
C ASP A 174 -2.13 -9.77 -2.74
N GLY A 175 -2.28 -10.25 -1.51
CA GLY A 175 -2.27 -9.40 -0.32
C GLY A 175 -0.96 -8.63 -0.13
N TYR A 176 0.18 -9.18 -0.54
CA TYR A 176 1.47 -8.48 -0.50
C TYR A 176 1.53 -7.37 -1.55
N GLU A 177 1.07 -7.64 -2.77
CA GLU A 177 1.01 -6.65 -3.85
C GLU A 177 0.08 -5.48 -3.50
N TYR A 178 -1.02 -5.71 -2.76
CA TYR A 178 -1.84 -4.62 -2.23
C TYR A 178 -1.08 -3.73 -1.25
N VAL A 179 -0.18 -4.28 -0.44
CA VAL A 179 0.71 -3.46 0.41
C VAL A 179 1.70 -2.66 -0.44
N LEU A 180 2.24 -3.25 -1.52
CA LEU A 180 3.06 -2.50 -2.48
C LEU A 180 2.28 -1.37 -3.14
N VAL A 181 0.99 -1.59 -3.48
CA VAL A 181 0.10 -0.53 -4.02
C VAL A 181 0.01 0.64 -3.04
N ILE A 182 -0.13 0.42 -1.74
CA ILE A 182 -0.19 1.50 -0.73
C ILE A 182 1.08 2.37 -0.80
N ALA A 183 2.27 1.75 -0.82
CA ALA A 183 3.53 2.48 -0.90
C ALA A 183 3.68 3.22 -2.24
N ALA A 184 3.44 2.53 -3.35
CA ALA A 184 3.55 3.07 -4.71
C ALA A 184 2.54 4.20 -4.99
N HIS A 185 1.35 4.12 -4.39
CA HIS A 185 0.35 5.18 -4.44
C HIS A 185 0.83 6.46 -3.74
N SER A 186 1.51 6.32 -2.61
CA SER A 186 2.13 7.46 -1.93
C SER A 186 3.25 8.08 -2.78
N GLU A 187 4.07 7.28 -3.46
CA GLU A 187 5.07 7.79 -4.41
C GLU A 187 4.41 8.56 -5.56
N ARG A 188 3.35 8.01 -6.16
CA ARG A 188 2.58 8.67 -7.21
C ARG A 188 2.11 10.06 -6.79
N HIS A 189 1.53 10.15 -5.60
CA HIS A 189 0.96 11.40 -5.09
C HIS A 189 2.02 12.37 -4.53
N THR A 190 3.17 11.88 -4.08
CA THR A 190 4.34 12.71 -3.81
C THR A 190 4.79 13.44 -5.10
N LYS A 191 4.90 12.71 -6.21
CA LYS A 191 5.19 13.32 -7.52
C LYS A 191 4.14 14.38 -7.90
N GLN A 192 2.85 14.12 -7.62
CA GLN A 192 1.78 15.11 -7.86
C GLN A 192 1.94 16.37 -6.99
N MET A 193 2.28 16.23 -5.72
CA MET A 193 2.55 17.39 -4.85
C MET A 193 3.73 18.21 -5.36
N LEU A 194 4.78 17.53 -5.82
CA LEU A 194 5.95 18.21 -6.38
C LEU A 194 5.63 18.91 -7.71
N GLU A 195 4.74 18.38 -8.55
CA GLU A 195 4.23 19.08 -9.74
C GLU A 195 3.50 20.38 -9.35
N VAL A 196 2.67 20.35 -8.29
CA VAL A 196 2.00 21.56 -7.80
C VAL A 196 3.02 22.60 -7.30
N LYS A 197 4.03 22.16 -6.57
CA LYS A 197 5.09 23.05 -6.03
C LYS A 197 6.02 23.62 -7.12
N ALA A 198 6.11 22.95 -8.27
CA ALA A 198 6.94 23.40 -9.40
C ALA A 198 6.24 24.44 -10.29
N ASP A 199 4.96 24.75 -10.05
CA ASP A 199 4.25 25.77 -10.83
C ASP A 199 4.87 27.16 -10.62
N PRO A 200 5.10 27.93 -11.68
CA PRO A 200 5.68 29.30 -11.57
C PRO A 200 4.90 30.25 -10.65
N ASN A 201 3.60 30.01 -10.49
CA ASN A 201 2.72 30.81 -9.62
C ASN A 201 2.59 30.24 -8.21
N PHE A 202 3.30 29.17 -7.87
CA PHE A 202 3.27 28.61 -6.51
C PHE A 202 3.69 29.69 -5.50
N PRO A 203 2.92 29.92 -4.41
CA PRO A 203 3.20 30.98 -3.48
C PRO A 203 4.61 30.89 -2.89
N LYS A 204 5.32 32.02 -2.87
CA LYS A 204 6.63 32.14 -2.19
C LYS A 204 6.40 32.38 -0.70
N ASN A 205 7.32 31.85 0.12
CA ASN A 205 7.33 32.15 1.57
C ASN A 205 7.66 33.61 1.83
#